data_225ded8bbb3bc75e3d836ed37708daaf
#
_entry.id   225ded8bbb3bc75e3d836ed37708daaf
#
_cell.length_a   1.000
_cell.length_b   1.000
_cell.length_c   1.000
_cell.angle_alpha   90.00
_cell.angle_beta   90.00
_cell.angle_gamma   90.00
#
_symmetry.space_group_name_H-M   'P 1'
#
loop_
_entity.id
_entity.type
_entity.pdbx_description
1 polymer ?
#
loop_
_entity_poly.entity_id
_entity_poly.type
_entity_poly.pdbx_seq_one_letter_code
_entity_poly.pdbx_strand_id
1 'polypeptide(L)' 'MIKFGDWLAEFKDVDRPIGDRANDMISENAIYTFNKVTSVDELPSNLTGEVLTVAIQAFEYYLIDTSVQ' A
#
# COMPACT_ATOMS: atom_id res chain seq x y z
N MET A 1 5.27 10.53 -11.30
CA MET A 1 5.15 9.13 -10.82
C MET A 1 4.05 9.04 -9.77
N ILE A 2 3.20 8.02 -9.87
CA ILE A 2 2.13 7.82 -8.88
C ILE A 2 2.72 7.50 -7.51
N LYS A 3 2.13 8.01 -6.46
CA LYS A 3 2.57 7.72 -5.09
C LYS A 3 1.93 6.46 -4.56
N PHE A 4 2.57 5.86 -3.55
CA PHE A 4 2.19 4.53 -3.08
C PHE A 4 0.72 4.44 -2.63
N GLY A 5 0.23 5.40 -1.86
CA GLY A 5 -1.16 5.39 -1.40
C GLY A 5 -2.15 5.45 -2.55
N ASP A 6 -1.89 6.34 -3.51
CA ASP A 6 -2.75 6.46 -4.69
C ASP A 6 -2.70 5.19 -5.54
N TRP A 7 -1.51 4.60 -5.67
CA TRP A 7 -1.33 3.36 -6.41
C TRP A 7 -2.10 2.21 -5.74
N LEU A 8 -1.96 2.09 -4.42
CA LEU A 8 -2.63 1.02 -3.67
C LEU A 8 -4.15 1.16 -3.73
N ALA A 9 -4.65 2.40 -3.68
CA ALA A 9 -6.10 2.65 -3.70
C ALA A 9 -6.77 2.10 -4.98
N GLU A 10 -6.03 1.94 -6.05
CA GLU A 10 -6.56 1.39 -7.30
C GLU A 10 -6.94 -0.08 -7.17
N PHE A 11 -6.47 -0.76 -6.13
CA PHE A 11 -6.74 -2.18 -5.91
C PHE A 11 -7.96 -2.44 -5.03
N LYS A 12 -8.72 -1.42 -4.70
CA LYS A 12 -9.84 -1.53 -3.74
C LYS A 12 -10.88 -2.56 -4.13
N ASP A 13 -11.02 -2.84 -5.42
CA ASP A 13 -12.02 -3.79 -5.90
C ASP A 13 -11.45 -5.17 -6.20
N VAL A 14 -10.16 -5.37 -5.91
CA VAL A 14 -9.50 -6.65 -6.13
C VAL A 14 -9.83 -7.60 -4.98
N ASP A 15 -10.33 -8.79 -5.30
CA ASP A 15 -10.70 -9.79 -4.28
C ASP A 15 -9.48 -10.61 -3.89
N ARG A 16 -8.53 -9.95 -3.28
CA ARG A 16 -7.25 -10.50 -2.80
C ARG A 16 -6.81 -9.69 -1.59
N PRO A 17 -5.84 -10.18 -0.81
CA PRO A 17 -5.35 -9.44 0.36
C PRO A 17 -4.93 -8.01 0.06
N ILE A 18 -4.35 -7.75 -1.12
CA ILE A 18 -3.97 -6.39 -1.48
C ILE A 18 -5.21 -5.48 -1.59
N GLY A 19 -6.32 -6.01 -2.08
CA GLY A 19 -7.58 -5.27 -2.15
C GLY A 19 -8.12 -4.97 -0.76
N ASP A 20 -8.05 -5.95 0.15
CA ASP A 20 -8.46 -5.74 1.54
C ASP A 20 -7.62 -4.64 2.18
N ARG A 21 -6.31 -4.64 1.93
CA ARG A 21 -5.42 -3.61 2.47
C ARG A 21 -5.75 -2.23 1.89
N ALA A 22 -6.05 -2.19 0.59
CA ALA A 22 -6.45 -0.94 -0.06
C ALA A 22 -7.73 -0.38 0.58
N ASN A 23 -8.73 -1.24 0.81
CA ASN A 23 -9.98 -0.82 1.42
C ASN A 23 -9.77 -0.35 2.86
N ASP A 24 -8.93 -1.03 3.62
CA ASP A 24 -8.62 -0.61 4.99
C ASP A 24 -7.97 0.77 5.00
N MET A 25 -7.00 0.98 4.11
CA MET A 25 -6.33 2.28 3.99
C MET A 25 -7.33 3.38 3.67
N ILE A 26 -8.23 3.12 2.72
CA ILE A 26 -9.23 4.11 2.31
C ILE A 26 -10.19 4.39 3.46
N SER A 27 -10.68 3.35 4.13
CA SER A 27 -11.65 3.52 5.23
C SER A 27 -11.03 4.22 6.42
N GLU A 28 -9.73 4.09 6.61
CA GLU A 28 -9.00 4.77 7.69
C GLU A 28 -8.58 6.18 7.28
N ASN A 29 -8.91 6.58 6.07
CA ASN A 29 -8.53 7.89 5.53
C ASN A 29 -7.01 8.07 5.53
N ALA A 30 -6.28 7.03 5.16
CA ALA A 30 -4.84 6.97 5.29
C ALA A 30 -4.09 7.02 3.95
N ILE A 31 -4.78 7.32 2.84
CA ILE A 31 -4.11 7.40 1.53
C ILE A 31 -2.94 8.38 1.59
N TYR A 32 -3.17 9.53 2.21
CA TYR A 32 -2.15 10.56 2.29
C TYR A 32 -0.93 10.11 3.08
N THR A 33 -1.17 9.38 4.16
CA THR A 33 -0.09 8.82 4.98
C THR A 33 0.74 7.84 4.17
N PHE A 34 0.07 6.95 3.42
CA PHE A 34 0.76 5.97 2.60
C PHE A 34 1.51 6.61 1.44
N ASN A 35 1.02 7.74 0.93
CA ASN A 35 1.71 8.47 -0.13
C ASN A 35 3.08 8.99 0.31
N LYS A 36 3.31 9.12 1.62
CA LYS A 36 4.60 9.58 2.14
C LYS A 36 5.61 8.46 2.28
N VAL A 37 5.18 7.21 2.11
CA VAL A 37 6.07 6.05 2.26
C VAL A 37 6.95 5.94 1.02
N THR A 38 8.27 5.98 1.24
CA THR A 38 9.25 5.84 0.16
C THR A 38 10.17 4.63 0.37
N SER A 39 10.02 3.95 1.50
CA SER A 39 10.72 2.68 1.76
C SER A 39 9.89 1.83 2.71
N VAL A 40 10.17 0.53 2.74
CA VAL A 40 9.47 -0.41 3.61
C VAL A 40 9.54 0.03 5.08
N ASP A 41 10.67 0.60 5.48
CA ASP A 41 10.87 1.02 6.88
C ASP A 41 9.94 2.14 7.30
N GLU A 42 9.35 2.84 6.35
CA GLU A 42 8.48 3.97 6.62
C GLU A 42 7.00 3.59 6.70
N LEU A 43 6.67 2.32 6.52
CA LEU A 43 5.29 1.86 6.67
C LEU A 43 4.80 2.16 8.08
N PRO A 44 3.49 2.46 8.25
CA PRO A 44 2.95 2.79 9.56
C PRO A 44 3.29 1.75 10.62
N SER A 45 3.72 2.19 11.79
CA SER A 45 4.18 1.30 12.85
C SER A 45 3.07 0.47 13.50
N ASN A 46 1.83 0.85 13.28
CA ASN A 46 0.70 0.09 13.81
C ASN A 46 0.35 -1.14 12.98
N LEU A 47 1.00 -1.32 11.83
CA LEU A 47 0.80 -2.52 11.02
C LEU A 47 1.61 -3.66 11.62
N THR A 48 0.95 -4.80 11.84
CA THR A 48 1.60 -5.98 12.42
C THR A 48 1.09 -7.25 11.74
N GLY A 49 1.83 -8.34 11.93
CA GLY A 49 1.41 -9.65 11.48
C GLY A 49 1.15 -9.71 9.98
N GLU A 50 0.05 -10.35 9.61
CA GLU A 50 -0.30 -10.55 8.21
C GLU A 50 -0.58 -9.24 7.50
N VAL A 51 -1.15 -8.27 8.21
CA VAL A 51 -1.43 -6.95 7.64
C VAL A 51 -0.13 -6.28 7.20
N LEU A 52 0.91 -6.36 8.04
CA LEU A 52 2.21 -5.82 7.70
C LEU A 52 2.83 -6.56 6.52
N THR A 53 2.73 -7.90 6.52
CA THR A 53 3.26 -8.70 5.42
C THR A 53 2.65 -8.31 4.08
N VAL A 54 1.32 -8.14 4.05
CA VAL A 54 0.63 -7.72 2.83
C VAL A 54 1.07 -6.31 2.41
N ALA A 55 1.24 -5.41 3.37
CA ALA A 55 1.68 -4.04 3.08
C ALA A 55 3.10 -4.03 2.47
N ILE A 56 3.99 -4.86 3.00
CA ILE A 56 5.35 -4.97 2.48
C ILE A 56 5.31 -5.51 1.05
N GLN A 57 4.54 -6.55 0.80
CA GLN A 57 4.41 -7.12 -0.53
C GLN A 57 3.83 -6.11 -1.51
N ALA A 58 2.82 -5.36 -1.07
CA ALA A 58 2.21 -4.33 -1.91
C ALA A 58 3.24 -3.26 -2.29
N PHE A 59 4.06 -2.84 -1.32
CA PHE A 59 5.07 -1.83 -1.59
C PHE A 59 6.12 -2.36 -2.57
N GLU A 60 6.50 -3.62 -2.46
CA GLU A 60 7.43 -4.23 -3.39
C GLU A 60 6.86 -4.27 -4.80
N TYR A 61 5.58 -4.63 -4.95
CA TYR A 61 4.91 -4.59 -6.25
C TYR A 61 4.87 -3.16 -6.79
N TYR A 62 4.61 -2.19 -5.93
CA TYR A 62 4.61 -0.80 -6.32
C TYR A 62 5.94 -0.38 -6.91
N LEU A 63 7.04 -0.76 -6.26
CA LEU A 63 8.37 -0.44 -6.76
C LEU A 63 8.62 -1.07 -8.13
N ILE A 64 8.22 -2.32 -8.30
CA ILE A 64 8.39 -3.02 -9.58
C ILE A 64 7.53 -2.35 -10.66
N ASP A 65 6.27 -2.09 -10.34
CA ASP A 65 5.31 -1.54 -11.29
C ASP A 65 5.71 -0.15 -11.77
N THR A 66 6.32 0.64 -10.90
CA THR A 66 6.71 2.01 -11.23
C THR A 66 8.14 2.13 -11.74
N SER A 67 8.96 1.08 -11.61
CA SER A 67 10.35 1.14 -12.03
C SER A 67 10.56 0.94 -13.53
N VAL A 68 9.54 0.46 -14.23
CA VAL A 68 9.62 0.17 -15.66
C VAL A 68 9.21 1.35 -16.53
N GLN A 69 9.06 2.50 -15.93
CA GLN A 69 8.63 3.72 -16.62
C GLN A 69 9.68 4.26 -17.57
#